data_ce9efe5d5f2c7fb4eebf5276c05fd001
#
_entry.id   ce9efe5d5f2c7fb4eebf5276c05fd001
#
_cell.length_a   1.000
_cell.length_b   1.000
_cell.length_c   1.000
_cell.angle_alpha   90.00
_cell.angle_beta   90.00
_cell.angle_gamma   90.00
#
_symmetry.space_group_name_H-M   'P 1'
#
loop_
_entity.id
_entity.type
_entity.pdbx_description
1 polymer ?
#
loop_
_entity_poly.entity_id
_entity_poly.type
_entity_poly.pdbx_seq_one_letter_code
_entity_poly.pdbx_strand_id
1 'polypeptide(L)'
;MAGQGAVYVRSLVPLEFEDEGETEEELENSALDNSPSVSGAQRSSLLLSFGESEGRPDAAVVSHPCQDAAQPYCVPFPTEAETSHQNTELNDVETGSNSDIVHASSEHVPVSVSVPVPQLLPKRIIQVHRLNIKKDLIDLFRDPLIMSQDIEIIVIDARGVEEVGRGVGLLRDVFSLFWKETYDSLFVGENERVPFVRHDYQRDEWVAVGRILVKGYLTCQYLPVLLSQTFLACLFWGESVVTSAMLTQSFRNYISVDEKCLIDKCLAGDMKWDDEDEMSQLLEVFRNYDCRIMVNSENIIQVIEEIAHKELLQKPQYIADCWKDIVSTLLPSFPDFAAISKRYELLIPSTSKILSCLEANPESDGERDGLKFLKRYIKGLDTPQKLSKFVRFISGSELMLLTQSK
;
A
#
# COMPACT_ATOMS: atom_id res chain seq x y z
N MET A 1 3.67 -3.79 -39.23
CA MET A 1 2.86 -4.91 -38.73
C MET A 1 3.38 -5.22 -37.36
N ALA A 2 2.73 -4.71 -36.33
CA ALA A 2 3.10 -4.94 -34.94
C ALA A 2 2.47 -6.28 -34.51
N GLY A 3 3.31 -7.23 -34.10
CA GLY A 3 2.86 -8.52 -33.62
C GLY A 3 2.10 -8.38 -32.32
N GLN A 4 0.84 -8.80 -32.31
CA GLN A 4 0.05 -8.99 -31.12
C GLN A 4 0.71 -10.09 -30.29
N GLY A 5 1.21 -9.74 -29.11
CA GLY A 5 1.76 -10.70 -28.15
C GLY A 5 0.63 -11.53 -27.56
N ALA A 6 0.48 -12.76 -28.04
CA ALA A 6 -0.35 -13.74 -27.39
C ALA A 6 0.25 -14.06 -26.00
N VAL A 7 -0.55 -13.96 -24.95
CA VAL A 7 -0.14 -14.38 -23.62
C VAL A 7 -0.21 -15.91 -23.56
N TYR A 8 0.92 -16.57 -23.80
CA TYR A 8 1.04 -18.00 -23.59
C TYR A 8 1.29 -18.27 -22.11
N VAL A 9 0.29 -18.79 -21.41
CA VAL A 9 0.49 -19.36 -20.09
C VAL A 9 1.14 -20.74 -20.27
N ARG A 10 2.47 -20.81 -20.12
CA ARG A 10 3.21 -22.07 -20.11
C ARG A 10 3.49 -22.42 -18.67
N SER A 11 2.80 -23.44 -18.15
CA SER A 11 3.18 -24.07 -16.88
C SER A 11 4.53 -24.75 -17.05
N LEU A 12 5.54 -24.36 -16.27
CA LEU A 12 6.87 -24.98 -16.23
C LEU A 12 6.95 -26.11 -15.18
N VAL A 13 5.85 -26.40 -14.49
CA VAL A 13 5.75 -27.52 -13.53
C VAL A 13 4.49 -28.31 -13.91
N PRO A 14 4.60 -29.67 -14.06
CA PRO A 14 3.41 -30.49 -14.20
C PRO A 14 2.53 -30.30 -12.96
N LEU A 15 1.28 -29.91 -13.17
CA LEU A 15 0.26 -29.95 -12.13
C LEU A 15 -0.08 -31.44 -11.96
N GLU A 16 0.43 -32.07 -10.91
CA GLU A 16 -0.13 -33.33 -10.44
C GLU A 16 -1.51 -33.02 -9.87
N PHE A 17 -2.54 -33.37 -10.64
CA PHE A 17 -3.91 -33.41 -10.17
C PHE A 17 -4.04 -34.75 -9.43
N GLU A 18 -4.22 -34.72 -8.12
CA GLU A 18 -4.80 -35.85 -7.40
C GLU A 18 -6.26 -35.98 -7.88
N ASP A 19 -6.47 -37.02 -8.67
CA ASP A 19 -7.78 -37.42 -9.19
C ASP A 19 -8.55 -38.08 -8.04
N GLU A 20 -9.24 -37.29 -7.21
CA GLU A 20 -10.28 -37.84 -6.35
C GLU A 20 -11.48 -38.18 -7.22
N GLY A 21 -11.49 -39.41 -7.70
CA GLY A 21 -12.59 -40.00 -8.47
C GLY A 21 -13.88 -40.05 -7.67
N GLU A 22 -14.78 -39.12 -7.89
CA GLU A 22 -16.19 -39.29 -7.60
C GLU A 22 -16.85 -40.05 -8.72
N THR A 23 -17.08 -41.33 -8.46
CA THR A 23 -17.98 -42.21 -9.27
C THR A 23 -19.42 -41.78 -9.03
N GLU A 24 -20.04 -41.24 -10.06
CA GLU A 24 -21.50 -41.15 -10.16
C GLU A 24 -22.06 -42.58 -10.27
N GLU A 25 -22.63 -43.13 -9.19
CA GLU A 25 -23.56 -44.27 -9.25
C GLU A 25 -24.99 -43.83 -8.93
N GLU A 26 -25.85 -44.29 -9.80
CA GLU A 26 -27.26 -44.05 -9.98
C GLU A 26 -28.12 -44.19 -8.73
N LEU A 27 -29.06 -43.27 -8.57
CA LEU A 27 -30.23 -43.38 -7.69
C LEU A 27 -31.27 -44.26 -8.31
N GLU A 28 -31.54 -45.43 -7.70
CA GLU A 28 -32.89 -46.02 -7.67
C GLU A 28 -33.14 -46.85 -6.41
N ASN A 29 -34.18 -46.39 -5.67
CA ASN A 29 -35.16 -47.13 -4.84
C ASN A 29 -34.72 -48.19 -3.80
N SER A 30 -34.92 -47.93 -2.52
CA SER A 30 -36.10 -48.48 -1.80
C SER A 30 -36.00 -48.25 -0.29
N ALA A 31 -37.17 -48.00 0.27
CA ALA A 31 -37.43 -47.82 1.69
C ALA A 31 -37.25 -49.12 2.50
N LEU A 32 -36.95 -48.92 3.79
CA LEU A 32 -37.43 -49.62 4.99
C LEU A 32 -36.35 -50.03 6.01
N ASP A 33 -36.42 -49.32 7.11
CA ASP A 33 -36.55 -49.88 8.49
C ASP A 33 -35.32 -50.35 9.29
N ASN A 34 -35.33 -49.88 10.58
CA ASN A 34 -34.70 -50.43 11.77
C ASN A 34 -33.33 -49.93 12.26
N SER A 35 -33.45 -49.07 13.30
CA SER A 35 -32.43 -48.89 14.37
C SER A 35 -32.37 -50.14 15.28
N PRO A 36 -31.52 -50.25 16.36
CA PRO A 36 -30.28 -49.56 16.74
C PRO A 36 -29.14 -50.49 17.24
N SER A 37 -27.92 -50.03 17.45
CA SER A 37 -27.14 -50.27 18.69
C SER A 37 -25.65 -49.88 18.56
N VAL A 38 -25.22 -48.96 19.43
CA VAL A 38 -24.14 -48.94 20.43
C VAL A 38 -22.81 -49.63 20.09
N SER A 39 -21.75 -48.83 20.08
CA SER A 39 -20.42 -48.93 20.76
C SER A 39 -19.41 -48.11 19.94
N GLY A 40 -18.74 -47.07 20.43
CA GLY A 40 -17.76 -47.11 21.45
C GLY A 40 -16.33 -47.23 20.85
N ALA A 41 -15.66 -46.08 20.52
CA ALA A 41 -14.18 -46.02 20.45
C ALA A 41 -13.72 -44.56 20.39
N GLN A 42 -13.30 -44.06 21.46
CA GLN A 42 -11.97 -43.52 21.83
C GLN A 42 -11.40 -42.40 20.94
N ARG A 43 -11.58 -41.20 21.47
CA ARG A 43 -10.75 -40.01 21.18
C ARG A 43 -9.39 -40.20 21.81
N SER A 44 -8.30 -40.17 21.04
CA SER A 44 -6.96 -39.96 21.53
C SER A 44 -6.58 -38.49 21.39
N SER A 45 -6.63 -37.79 22.51
CA SER A 45 -6.06 -36.44 22.67
C SER A 45 -4.59 -36.58 23.04
N LEU A 46 -3.70 -36.05 22.21
CA LEU A 46 -2.30 -35.86 22.56
C LEU A 46 -2.13 -34.53 23.29
N LEU A 47 -2.03 -34.63 24.62
CA LEU A 47 -1.55 -33.58 25.51
C LEU A 47 -0.03 -33.65 25.55
N LEU A 48 0.65 -32.63 25.09
CA LEU A 48 2.06 -32.41 25.39
C LEU A 48 2.17 -31.58 26.68
N SER A 49 2.55 -32.25 27.75
CA SER A 49 2.89 -31.64 29.03
C SER A 49 4.32 -31.09 28.99
N PHE A 50 4.49 -29.82 29.34
CA PHE A 50 5.79 -29.28 29.72
C PHE A 50 5.97 -29.43 31.22
N GLY A 51 7.06 -30.11 31.59
CA GLY A 51 7.44 -30.34 32.98
C GLY A 51 8.03 -29.09 33.63
N GLU A 52 7.58 -28.86 34.82
CA GLU A 52 8.18 -27.97 35.80
C GLU A 52 9.53 -28.56 36.32
N SER A 53 10.53 -27.71 36.45
CA SER A 53 11.66 -28.00 37.36
C SER A 53 11.89 -26.78 38.27
N GLU A 54 11.66 -27.05 39.55
CA GLU A 54 11.94 -26.19 40.68
C GLU A 54 13.44 -25.90 40.84
N GLY A 55 13.76 -24.74 41.42
CA GLY A 55 15.08 -24.44 41.93
C GLY A 55 15.28 -22.99 42.35
N ARG A 56 14.86 -22.65 43.59
CA ARG A 56 15.37 -21.51 44.37
C ARG A 56 16.65 -21.90 45.09
N PRO A 57 17.60 -21.00 45.44
CA PRO A 57 17.45 -20.23 46.68
C PRO A 57 17.93 -18.76 46.67
N ASP A 58 17.37 -18.05 47.62
CA ASP A 58 17.66 -16.83 48.33
C ASP A 58 19.05 -16.17 48.21
N ALA A 59 19.07 -14.82 48.07
CA ALA A 59 19.85 -13.93 48.93
C ALA A 59 19.54 -12.43 48.71
N ALA A 60 19.14 -11.81 49.81
CA ALA A 60 19.55 -10.50 50.32
C ALA A 60 19.05 -9.22 49.68
N VAL A 61 18.15 -8.60 50.40
CA VAL A 61 17.77 -7.21 50.51
C VAL A 61 18.96 -6.30 50.77
N VAL A 62 19.14 -5.23 49.96
CA VAL A 62 19.76 -3.97 50.40
C VAL A 62 18.94 -2.80 49.80
N SER A 63 18.25 -2.10 50.68
CA SER A 63 17.59 -0.85 50.45
C SER A 63 18.58 0.30 50.57
N HIS A 64 18.57 1.25 49.63
CA HIS A 64 18.93 2.65 49.86
C HIS A 64 18.15 3.55 48.92
N PRO A 65 17.63 4.69 49.45
CA PRO A 65 16.86 5.66 48.69
C PRO A 65 17.76 6.75 48.08
N CYS A 66 17.52 7.14 46.86
CA CYS A 66 17.96 8.44 46.35
C CYS A 66 16.79 9.13 45.68
N GLN A 67 16.35 10.17 46.37
CA GLN A 67 15.67 11.32 45.78
C GLN A 67 16.64 11.99 44.81
N ASP A 68 16.17 12.30 43.61
CA ASP A 68 16.43 13.60 43.01
C ASP A 68 15.48 13.81 41.82
N ALA A 69 14.69 14.87 41.99
CA ALA A 69 13.81 15.43 41.00
C ALA A 69 14.64 16.15 39.92
N ALA A 70 14.50 15.76 38.68
CA ALA A 70 14.98 16.56 37.54
C ALA A 70 13.78 17.14 36.80
N GLN A 71 13.65 18.43 36.84
CA GLN A 71 12.69 19.24 36.10
C GLN A 71 12.98 19.22 34.60
N PRO A 72 11.94 19.38 33.74
CA PRO A 72 12.13 19.48 32.31
C PRO A 72 12.72 20.86 31.92
N TYR A 73 13.79 20.84 31.17
CA TYR A 73 14.36 22.02 30.55
C TYR A 73 13.47 22.49 29.39
N CYS A 74 12.83 23.64 29.59
CA CYS A 74 12.27 24.44 28.51
C CYS A 74 13.41 25.23 27.86
N VAL A 75 13.65 25.03 26.58
CA VAL A 75 14.52 25.87 25.78
C VAL A 75 13.65 26.95 25.12
N PRO A 76 13.94 28.26 25.30
CA PRO A 76 13.15 29.32 24.68
C PRO A 76 13.55 29.53 23.22
N PHE A 77 12.54 29.70 22.37
CA PHE A 77 12.69 30.15 20.98
C PHE A 77 13.21 31.62 20.97
N PRO A 78 14.06 32.00 20.05
CA PRO A 78 14.45 33.42 19.88
C PRO A 78 13.35 34.15 19.12
N THR A 79 12.93 35.24 19.73
CA THR A 79 12.02 36.26 19.22
C THR A 79 12.66 37.06 18.10
N GLU A 80 11.86 37.39 17.12
CA GLU A 80 12.16 38.26 15.99
C GLU A 80 12.69 39.61 16.45
N ALA A 81 13.75 40.10 15.81
CA ALA A 81 14.19 41.48 15.91
C ALA A 81 13.95 42.20 14.58
N GLU A 82 13.11 43.20 14.66
CA GLU A 82 12.86 44.21 13.63
C GLU A 82 14.12 44.97 13.31
N THR A 83 14.37 45.22 12.02
CA THR A 83 15.20 46.36 11.59
C THR A 83 14.69 46.97 10.30
N SER A 84 14.00 48.04 10.49
CA SER A 84 13.88 49.34 9.82
C SER A 84 14.59 49.59 8.49
N HIS A 85 13.76 50.09 7.60
CA HIS A 85 13.90 51.05 6.50
C HIS A 85 15.26 51.71 6.26
N GLN A 86 15.69 51.72 4.99
CA GLN A 86 16.25 52.92 4.36
C GLN A 86 15.84 53.00 2.88
N ASN A 87 15.13 54.09 2.59
CA ASN A 87 14.85 54.64 1.26
C ASN A 87 16.17 55.19 0.67
N THR A 88 16.32 55.04 -0.66
CA THR A 88 17.07 56.04 -1.44
C THR A 88 16.39 56.23 -2.79
N GLU A 89 16.17 57.51 -3.06
CA GLU A 89 15.44 58.12 -4.16
C GLU A 89 16.18 58.07 -5.51
N LEU A 90 15.36 58.05 -6.56
CA LEU A 90 15.35 58.85 -7.79
C LEU A 90 16.66 59.19 -8.51
N ASN A 91 16.73 58.88 -9.79
CA ASN A 91 17.06 59.87 -10.82
C ASN A 91 16.48 59.49 -12.17
N ASP A 92 15.56 60.35 -12.62
CA ASP A 92 15.09 60.53 -14.00
C ASP A 92 16.23 61.08 -14.89
N VAL A 93 16.34 60.62 -16.13
CA VAL A 93 16.80 61.42 -17.26
C VAL A 93 16.04 61.04 -18.51
N GLU A 94 15.36 62.07 -19.01
CA GLU A 94 14.61 62.11 -20.29
C GLU A 94 15.51 62.12 -21.52
N THR A 95 14.81 61.82 -22.62
CA THR A 95 14.86 62.40 -23.99
C THR A 95 15.78 61.79 -25.02
N GLY A 96 15.11 61.56 -26.19
CA GLY A 96 15.74 61.45 -27.49
C GLY A 96 14.94 60.66 -28.56
N SER A 97 13.95 61.32 -29.12
CA SER A 97 13.29 60.90 -30.38
C SER A 97 14.31 60.87 -31.53
N ASN A 98 14.26 59.84 -32.37
CA ASN A 98 14.30 60.02 -33.82
C ASN A 98 13.77 58.83 -34.58
N SER A 99 12.84 59.13 -35.46
CA SER A 99 12.28 58.31 -36.51
C SER A 99 13.29 58.03 -37.61
N ASP A 100 13.40 56.75 -38.02
CA ASP A 100 13.73 56.47 -39.42
C ASP A 100 13.09 55.12 -39.81
N ILE A 101 12.22 55.24 -40.80
CA ILE A 101 11.52 54.18 -41.50
C ILE A 101 12.50 53.53 -42.48
N VAL A 102 12.78 52.27 -42.34
CA VAL A 102 13.36 51.44 -43.38
C VAL A 102 12.54 50.18 -43.59
N HIS A 103 11.91 50.13 -44.77
CA HIS A 103 11.31 48.94 -45.31
C HIS A 103 12.39 47.83 -45.49
N ALA A 104 12.21 46.68 -44.84
CA ALA A 104 12.93 45.49 -45.23
C ALA A 104 11.95 44.30 -45.30
N SER A 105 12.04 43.66 -46.42
CA SER A 105 11.26 42.54 -46.94
C SER A 105 11.16 41.36 -45.97
N SER A 106 9.94 40.85 -45.80
CA SER A 106 9.62 39.61 -45.10
C SER A 106 10.15 38.43 -45.84
N GLU A 107 11.29 37.88 -45.42
CA GLU A 107 11.68 36.50 -45.72
C GLU A 107 11.08 35.58 -44.67
N HIS A 108 10.12 34.76 -45.07
CA HIS A 108 9.57 33.64 -44.32
C HIS A 108 10.68 32.59 -44.11
N VAL A 109 11.31 32.62 -42.97
CA VAL A 109 12.13 31.47 -42.47
C VAL A 109 11.12 30.46 -41.89
N PRO A 110 11.08 29.20 -42.40
CA PRO A 110 10.24 28.17 -41.78
C PRO A 110 10.82 27.84 -40.40
N VAL A 111 10.09 28.16 -39.36
CA VAL A 111 10.39 27.66 -38.02
C VAL A 111 10.22 26.15 -38.06
N SER A 112 11.34 25.45 -38.16
CA SER A 112 11.37 24.01 -37.95
C SER A 112 11.04 23.75 -36.50
N VAL A 113 9.79 23.33 -36.25
CA VAL A 113 9.35 22.76 -34.99
C VAL A 113 10.15 21.48 -34.80
N SER A 114 11.23 21.57 -34.04
CA SER A 114 11.98 20.39 -33.59
C SER A 114 11.07 19.63 -32.62
N VAL A 115 10.49 18.53 -33.11
CA VAL A 115 9.83 17.54 -32.25
C VAL A 115 10.85 17.10 -31.20
N PRO A 116 10.54 17.20 -29.89
CA PRO A 116 11.48 16.75 -28.87
C PRO A 116 11.73 15.26 -29.06
N VAL A 117 12.96 14.91 -29.42
CA VAL A 117 13.40 13.50 -29.43
C VAL A 117 13.26 12.98 -28.00
N PRO A 118 12.55 11.87 -27.75
CA PRO A 118 12.45 11.29 -26.42
C PRO A 118 13.87 11.03 -25.90
N GLN A 119 14.30 11.76 -24.88
CA GLN A 119 15.57 11.48 -24.23
C GLN A 119 15.45 10.12 -23.55
N LEU A 120 16.16 9.12 -24.06
CA LEU A 120 16.30 7.83 -23.41
C LEU A 120 17.03 8.03 -22.09
N LEU A 121 16.36 7.70 -20.99
CA LEU A 121 16.98 7.73 -19.67
C LEU A 121 18.17 6.76 -19.62
N PRO A 122 19.27 7.12 -18.94
CA PRO A 122 20.39 6.20 -18.78
C PRO A 122 19.94 4.93 -18.06
N LYS A 123 20.28 3.78 -18.63
CA LYS A 123 19.90 2.47 -18.09
C LYS A 123 20.81 2.11 -16.92
N ARG A 124 20.22 1.67 -15.80
CA ARG A 124 20.92 1.15 -14.62
C ARG A 124 20.47 -0.27 -14.33
N ILE A 125 21.43 -1.19 -14.30
CA ILE A 125 21.18 -2.56 -13.85
C ILE A 125 21.36 -2.59 -12.35
N ILE A 126 20.33 -3.06 -11.62
CA ILE A 126 20.35 -3.23 -10.16
C ILE A 126 20.17 -4.71 -9.83
N GLN A 127 20.89 -5.16 -8.81
CA GLN A 127 20.84 -6.53 -8.33
C GLN A 127 20.18 -6.57 -6.95
N VAL A 128 19.19 -7.45 -6.78
CA VAL A 128 18.47 -7.63 -5.52
C VAL A 128 18.41 -9.12 -5.16
N HIS A 129 18.52 -9.43 -3.87
CA HIS A 129 18.40 -10.79 -3.37
C HIS A 129 16.96 -11.06 -2.96
N ARG A 130 16.39 -12.17 -3.44
CA ARG A 130 14.98 -12.52 -3.17
C ARG A 130 14.66 -12.58 -1.67
N LEU A 131 15.59 -12.99 -0.84
CA LEU A 131 15.43 -13.07 0.62
C LEU A 131 15.60 -11.72 1.34
N ASN A 132 16.15 -10.70 0.67
CA ASN A 132 16.49 -9.41 1.24
C ASN A 132 15.91 -8.23 0.45
N ILE A 133 14.85 -8.44 -0.32
CA ILE A 133 14.30 -7.44 -1.27
C ILE A 133 14.05 -6.10 -0.59
N LYS A 134 13.45 -6.09 0.59
CA LYS A 134 13.17 -4.86 1.34
C LYS A 134 14.45 -4.08 1.63
N LYS A 135 15.45 -4.74 2.18
CA LYS A 135 16.72 -4.11 2.54
C LYS A 135 17.47 -3.64 1.31
N ASP A 136 17.62 -4.51 0.31
CA ASP A 136 18.39 -4.21 -0.90
C ASP A 136 17.79 -3.03 -1.67
N LEU A 137 16.46 -2.95 -1.79
CA LEU A 137 15.80 -1.81 -2.43
C LEU A 137 15.97 -0.53 -1.62
N ILE A 138 15.79 -0.55 -0.30
CA ILE A 138 16.00 0.64 0.52
C ILE A 138 17.44 1.15 0.35
N ASP A 139 18.44 0.27 0.43
CA ASP A 139 19.84 0.65 0.25
C ASP A 139 20.14 1.23 -1.13
N LEU A 140 19.57 0.66 -2.19
CA LEU A 140 19.72 1.16 -3.57
C LEU A 140 19.03 2.51 -3.77
N PHE A 141 17.84 2.71 -3.20
CA PHE A 141 17.04 3.92 -3.36
C PHE A 141 17.45 5.06 -2.40
N ARG A 142 18.45 4.87 -1.55
CA ARG A 142 19.13 5.99 -0.86
C ARG A 142 19.83 6.92 -1.86
N ASP A 143 20.30 6.37 -3.00
CA ASP A 143 20.86 7.16 -4.09
C ASP A 143 19.74 7.85 -4.89
N PRO A 144 19.64 9.20 -4.85
CA PRO A 144 18.59 9.93 -5.57
C PRO A 144 18.71 9.80 -7.09
N LEU A 145 19.89 9.50 -7.64
CA LEU A 145 20.12 9.40 -9.08
C LEU A 145 19.31 8.27 -9.72
N ILE A 146 18.91 7.25 -8.93
CA ILE A 146 18.08 6.15 -9.42
C ILE A 146 16.72 6.62 -9.98
N MET A 147 16.23 7.78 -9.51
CA MET A 147 14.96 8.35 -9.97
C MET A 147 15.00 8.81 -11.44
N SER A 148 16.16 9.25 -11.91
CA SER A 148 16.40 9.73 -13.29
C SER A 148 16.91 8.65 -14.24
N GLN A 149 16.97 7.39 -13.83
CA GLN A 149 17.50 6.28 -14.60
C GLN A 149 16.38 5.28 -14.96
N ASP A 150 16.51 4.62 -16.11
CA ASP A 150 15.72 3.43 -16.43
C ASP A 150 16.33 2.22 -15.73
N ILE A 151 15.54 1.54 -14.86
CA ILE A 151 16.05 0.43 -14.06
C ILE A 151 15.71 -0.92 -14.66
N GLU A 152 16.72 -1.76 -14.78
CA GLU A 152 16.59 -3.18 -15.04
C GLU A 152 16.99 -3.97 -13.80
N ILE A 153 16.12 -4.88 -13.33
CA ILE A 153 16.35 -5.66 -12.12
C ILE A 153 16.86 -7.06 -12.47
N ILE A 154 17.90 -7.47 -11.75
CA ILE A 154 18.38 -8.83 -11.68
C ILE A 154 18.08 -9.37 -10.31
N VAL A 155 17.38 -10.50 -10.19
CA VAL A 155 17.06 -11.13 -8.91
C VAL A 155 17.98 -12.32 -8.68
N ILE A 156 18.55 -12.38 -7.49
CA ILE A 156 19.34 -13.52 -7.02
C ILE A 156 18.46 -14.37 -6.10
N ASP A 157 18.34 -15.64 -6.44
CA ASP A 157 17.53 -16.61 -5.67
C ASP A 157 18.18 -16.97 -4.31
N ALA A 158 17.46 -17.76 -3.50
CA ALA A 158 17.94 -18.21 -2.20
C ALA A 158 19.24 -19.06 -2.25
N ARG A 159 19.61 -19.56 -3.43
CA ARG A 159 20.84 -20.35 -3.66
C ARG A 159 22.00 -19.50 -4.17
N GLY A 160 21.80 -18.18 -4.33
CA GLY A 160 22.79 -17.28 -4.88
C GLY A 160 22.91 -17.32 -6.42
N VAL A 161 21.90 -17.88 -7.11
CA VAL A 161 21.86 -17.99 -8.57
C VAL A 161 20.95 -16.90 -9.14
N GLU A 162 21.39 -16.32 -10.25
CA GLU A 162 20.60 -15.32 -10.99
C GLU A 162 19.34 -15.95 -11.59
N GLU A 163 18.16 -15.37 -11.33
CA GLU A 163 16.91 -15.82 -11.94
C GLU A 163 16.87 -15.47 -13.42
N VAL A 164 16.28 -16.37 -14.22
CA VAL A 164 16.18 -16.19 -15.67
C VAL A 164 15.21 -15.07 -16.07
N GLY A 165 14.26 -14.75 -15.20
CA GLY A 165 13.23 -13.72 -15.43
C GLY A 165 13.84 -12.35 -15.73
N ARG A 166 13.24 -11.61 -16.66
CA ARG A 166 13.65 -10.25 -17.03
C ARG A 166 12.42 -9.41 -17.37
N GLY A 167 12.62 -8.09 -17.35
CA GLY A 167 11.63 -7.13 -17.82
C GLY A 167 10.57 -6.74 -16.78
N VAL A 168 9.47 -6.18 -17.27
CA VAL A 168 8.45 -5.51 -16.45
C VAL A 168 7.75 -6.47 -15.49
N GLY A 169 7.56 -7.73 -15.85
CA GLY A 169 6.95 -8.73 -14.96
C GLY A 169 7.78 -8.98 -13.71
N LEU A 170 9.11 -9.13 -13.85
CA LEU A 170 10.02 -9.28 -12.72
C LEU A 170 10.04 -8.01 -11.84
N LEU A 171 10.03 -6.84 -12.48
CA LEU A 171 9.98 -5.56 -11.78
C LEU A 171 8.71 -5.44 -10.90
N ARG A 172 7.56 -5.84 -11.45
CA ARG A 172 6.27 -5.89 -10.72
C ARG A 172 6.33 -6.86 -9.53
N ASP A 173 6.92 -8.04 -9.73
CA ASP A 173 7.08 -9.04 -8.65
C ASP A 173 7.96 -8.50 -7.52
N VAL A 174 9.07 -7.85 -7.85
CA VAL A 174 9.97 -7.23 -6.86
C VAL A 174 9.28 -6.11 -6.08
N PHE A 175 8.54 -5.20 -6.73
CA PHE A 175 7.78 -4.17 -6.02
C PHE A 175 6.65 -4.78 -5.17
N SER A 176 5.96 -5.82 -5.66
CA SER A 176 4.93 -6.50 -4.88
C SER A 176 5.49 -7.14 -3.61
N LEU A 177 6.65 -7.80 -3.71
CA LEU A 177 7.34 -8.39 -2.56
C LEU A 177 7.85 -7.32 -1.59
N PHE A 178 8.46 -6.26 -2.11
CA PHE A 178 8.91 -5.14 -1.30
C PHE A 178 7.77 -4.57 -0.45
N TRP A 179 6.63 -4.25 -1.05
CA TRP A 179 5.51 -3.68 -0.33
C TRP A 179 4.89 -4.65 0.65
N LYS A 180 4.83 -5.95 0.33
CA LYS A 180 4.37 -6.96 1.26
C LYS A 180 5.23 -6.99 2.54
N GLU A 181 6.56 -7.12 2.40
CA GLU A 181 7.47 -7.12 3.54
C GLU A 181 7.47 -5.79 4.32
N THR A 182 7.30 -4.69 3.60
CA THR A 182 7.24 -3.33 4.16
C THR A 182 5.96 -3.15 4.97
N TYR A 183 4.82 -3.57 4.47
CA TYR A 183 3.55 -3.53 5.20
C TYR A 183 3.57 -4.33 6.49
N ASP A 184 4.20 -5.50 6.48
CA ASP A 184 4.24 -6.37 7.65
C ASP A 184 5.22 -5.86 8.74
N SER A 185 6.10 -4.91 8.42
CA SER A 185 7.17 -4.47 9.32
C SER A 185 7.22 -2.97 9.62
N LEU A 186 6.70 -2.13 8.75
CA LEU A 186 6.81 -0.66 8.84
C LEU A 186 5.46 0.06 8.81
N PHE A 187 4.36 -0.68 8.71
CA PHE A 187 3.01 -0.12 8.63
C PHE A 187 2.09 -0.77 9.67
N VAL A 188 1.09 -0.02 10.08
CA VAL A 188 0.03 -0.47 10.98
C VAL A 188 -1.34 -0.24 10.36
N GLY A 189 -2.32 -1.04 10.76
CA GLY A 189 -3.68 -1.06 10.26
C GLY A 189 -4.02 -2.37 9.54
N GLU A 190 -5.29 -2.53 9.17
CA GLU A 190 -5.82 -3.75 8.53
C GLU A 190 -5.95 -3.59 7.01
N ASN A 191 -7.11 -3.13 6.53
CA ASN A 191 -7.39 -2.97 5.10
C ASN A 191 -6.84 -1.65 4.53
N GLU A 192 -6.66 -0.62 5.37
CA GLU A 192 -5.84 0.54 5.09
C GLU A 192 -4.75 0.63 6.15
N ARG A 193 -3.55 0.99 5.73
CA ARG A 193 -2.36 1.04 6.58
C ARG A 193 -1.66 2.38 6.45
N VAL A 194 -1.08 2.83 7.54
CA VAL A 194 -0.21 4.02 7.57
C VAL A 194 1.16 3.62 8.09
N PRO A 195 2.24 4.30 7.65
CA PRO A 195 3.57 4.03 8.18
C PRO A 195 3.67 4.48 9.64
N PHE A 196 4.45 3.76 10.44
CA PHE A 196 4.71 4.13 11.81
C PHE A 196 6.20 4.38 12.06
N VAL A 197 6.49 5.37 12.89
CA VAL A 197 7.88 5.76 13.20
C VAL A 197 8.56 4.66 14.01
N ARG A 198 9.73 4.25 13.53
CA ARG A 198 10.60 3.27 14.19
C ARG A 198 11.96 3.89 14.47
N HIS A 199 12.56 3.52 15.60
CA HIS A 199 13.87 4.03 16.02
C HIS A 199 15.05 3.53 15.15
N ASP A 200 14.86 2.39 14.48
CA ASP A 200 15.84 1.76 13.58
C ASP A 200 15.76 2.24 12.12
N TYR A 201 14.79 3.13 11.82
CA TYR A 201 14.62 3.76 10.50
C TYR A 201 14.80 5.26 10.62
N GLN A 202 15.86 5.76 9.98
CA GLN A 202 16.18 7.18 9.92
C GLN A 202 15.52 7.84 8.69
N ARG A 203 15.76 9.15 8.55
CA ARG A 203 15.23 9.93 7.43
C ARG A 203 15.57 9.33 6.06
N ASP A 204 16.81 8.86 5.90
CA ASP A 204 17.30 8.34 4.61
C ASP A 204 16.57 7.08 4.16
N GLU A 205 16.26 6.16 5.09
CA GLU A 205 15.47 4.98 4.81
C GLU A 205 14.05 5.36 4.41
N TRP A 206 13.39 6.28 5.14
CA TRP A 206 12.05 6.72 4.80
C TRP A 206 12.00 7.45 3.46
N VAL A 207 12.97 8.29 3.16
CA VAL A 207 13.12 8.93 1.85
C VAL A 207 13.29 7.90 0.74
N ALA A 208 14.08 6.82 0.98
CA ALA A 208 14.24 5.72 0.03
C ALA A 208 12.90 5.00 -0.22
N VAL A 209 12.11 4.72 0.82
CA VAL A 209 10.77 4.11 0.68
C VAL A 209 9.84 5.00 -0.15
N GLY A 210 9.85 6.31 0.06
CA GLY A 210 9.11 7.27 -0.76
C GLY A 210 9.54 7.26 -2.24
N ARG A 211 10.84 7.14 -2.51
CA ARG A 211 11.36 7.00 -3.88
C ARG A 211 10.92 5.68 -4.53
N ILE A 212 10.89 4.58 -3.77
CA ILE A 212 10.41 3.28 -4.26
C ILE A 212 8.93 3.37 -4.63
N LEU A 213 8.10 4.04 -3.82
CA LEU A 213 6.69 4.29 -4.14
C LEU A 213 6.54 5.01 -5.48
N VAL A 214 7.22 6.14 -5.62
CA VAL A 214 7.14 6.97 -6.84
C VAL A 214 7.70 6.21 -8.05
N LYS A 215 8.85 5.56 -7.91
CA LYS A 215 9.47 4.81 -9.01
C LYS A 215 8.61 3.63 -9.46
N GLY A 216 8.02 2.89 -8.52
CA GLY A 216 7.09 1.81 -8.83
C GLY A 216 5.90 2.29 -9.64
N TYR A 217 5.31 3.44 -9.27
CA TYR A 217 4.21 4.03 -10.02
C TYR A 217 4.65 4.48 -11.43
N LEU A 218 5.73 5.23 -11.53
CA LEU A 218 6.21 5.76 -12.82
C LEU A 218 6.66 4.67 -13.79
N THR A 219 7.26 3.57 -13.30
CA THR A 219 7.85 2.53 -14.15
C THR A 219 6.82 1.48 -14.57
N CYS A 220 5.99 1.01 -13.65
CA CYS A 220 5.06 -0.09 -13.92
C CYS A 220 3.64 0.15 -13.39
N GLN A 221 3.31 1.39 -13.07
CA GLN A 221 2.00 1.81 -12.57
C GLN A 221 1.59 1.11 -11.25
N TYR A 222 2.58 0.61 -10.50
CA TYR A 222 2.36 -0.02 -9.22
C TYR A 222 2.09 1.03 -8.14
N LEU A 223 0.92 0.96 -7.51
CA LEU A 223 0.58 1.77 -6.35
C LEU A 223 0.19 0.82 -5.21
N PRO A 224 0.80 0.95 -4.01
CA PRO A 224 0.50 0.08 -2.88
C PRO A 224 -0.90 0.36 -2.32
N VAL A 225 -1.89 -0.50 -2.65
CA VAL A 225 -3.32 -0.27 -2.38
C VAL A 225 -3.75 -0.43 -0.92
N LEU A 226 -2.86 -0.90 -0.04
CA LEU A 226 -3.12 -0.88 1.41
C LEU A 226 -2.68 0.44 2.05
N LEU A 227 -1.94 1.30 1.37
CA LEU A 227 -1.61 2.63 1.87
C LEU A 227 -2.89 3.45 2.03
N SER A 228 -3.11 4.07 3.20
CA SER A 228 -4.32 4.84 3.45
C SER A 228 -4.53 5.95 2.42
N GLN A 229 -5.73 5.98 1.84
CA GLN A 229 -6.09 6.99 0.83
C GLN A 229 -6.11 8.39 1.44
N THR A 230 -6.55 8.51 2.70
CA THR A 230 -6.56 9.78 3.44
C THR A 230 -5.15 10.26 3.75
N PHE A 231 -4.25 9.36 4.14
CA PHE A 231 -2.84 9.70 4.33
C PHE A 231 -2.20 10.16 3.00
N LEU A 232 -2.47 9.47 1.89
CA LEU A 232 -1.97 9.84 0.57
C LEU A 232 -2.53 11.20 0.10
N ALA A 233 -3.81 11.48 0.38
CA ALA A 233 -4.43 12.78 0.09
C ALA A 233 -3.76 13.91 0.89
N CYS A 234 -3.48 13.68 2.17
CA CYS A 234 -2.74 14.62 3.01
C CYS A 234 -1.33 14.88 2.46
N LEU A 235 -0.63 13.85 1.98
CA LEU A 235 0.68 14.00 1.34
C LEU A 235 0.62 14.86 0.08
N PHE A 236 -0.40 14.70 -0.76
CA PHE A 236 -0.53 15.42 -2.02
C PHE A 236 -0.94 16.87 -1.84
N TRP A 237 -1.94 17.13 -1.01
CA TRP A 237 -2.59 18.45 -0.97
C TRP A 237 -2.55 19.11 0.40
N GLY A 238 -1.98 18.45 1.40
CA GLY A 238 -1.95 18.92 2.78
C GLY A 238 -3.19 18.55 3.57
N GLU A 239 -3.12 18.77 4.88
CA GLU A 239 -4.15 18.38 5.83
C GLU A 239 -5.48 19.11 5.63
N SER A 240 -5.43 20.35 5.11
CA SER A 240 -6.62 21.19 4.90
C SER A 240 -7.67 20.62 3.92
N VAL A 241 -7.29 19.65 3.08
CA VAL A 241 -8.22 18.98 2.15
C VAL A 241 -8.86 17.74 2.75
N VAL A 242 -8.36 17.29 3.91
CA VAL A 242 -8.87 16.10 4.57
C VAL A 242 -10.18 16.42 5.28
N THR A 243 -11.25 15.74 4.90
CA THR A 243 -12.58 15.92 5.49
C THR A 243 -12.85 14.87 6.57
N SER A 244 -13.79 15.15 7.50
CA SER A 244 -14.27 14.18 8.48
C SER A 244 -14.73 12.87 7.85
N ALA A 245 -15.39 12.94 6.69
CA ALA A 245 -15.83 11.75 5.95
C ALA A 245 -14.65 10.89 5.47
N MET A 246 -13.58 11.51 4.97
CA MET A 246 -12.35 10.81 4.58
C MET A 246 -11.68 10.15 5.78
N LEU A 247 -11.55 10.87 6.90
CA LEU A 247 -10.98 10.34 8.14
C LEU A 247 -11.76 9.14 8.64
N THR A 248 -13.07 9.29 8.79
CA THR A 248 -13.94 8.23 9.29
C THR A 248 -13.89 7.00 8.37
N GLN A 249 -13.94 7.17 7.06
CA GLN A 249 -13.91 6.06 6.11
C GLN A 249 -12.57 5.32 6.16
N SER A 250 -11.44 6.04 6.15
CA SER A 250 -10.12 5.42 6.24
C SER A 250 -9.89 4.78 7.61
N PHE A 251 -10.38 5.38 8.68
CA PHE A 251 -10.27 4.80 10.03
C PHE A 251 -11.03 3.48 10.14
N ARG A 252 -12.25 3.40 9.58
CA ARG A 252 -13.01 2.14 9.51
C ARG A 252 -12.30 1.02 8.74
N ASN A 253 -11.40 1.36 7.83
CA ASN A 253 -10.58 0.39 7.11
C ASN A 253 -9.24 0.11 7.82
N TYR A 254 -8.79 1.03 8.67
CA TYR A 254 -7.56 0.93 9.45
C TYR A 254 -7.69 0.00 10.66
N ILE A 255 -8.84 0.03 11.34
CA ILE A 255 -9.11 -0.73 12.55
C ILE A 255 -9.50 -2.18 12.26
N SER A 256 -9.46 -3.04 13.28
CA SER A 256 -9.88 -4.44 13.19
C SER A 256 -11.37 -4.59 12.90
N VAL A 257 -11.80 -5.78 12.47
CA VAL A 257 -13.21 -6.07 12.16
C VAL A 257 -14.11 -5.90 13.38
N ASP A 258 -13.64 -6.30 14.56
CA ASP A 258 -14.39 -6.21 15.81
C ASP A 258 -14.54 -4.75 16.27
N GLU A 259 -13.44 -4.00 16.25
CA GLU A 259 -13.46 -2.55 16.54
C GLU A 259 -14.37 -1.80 15.56
N LYS A 260 -14.30 -2.14 14.27
CA LYS A 260 -15.16 -1.54 13.25
C LYS A 260 -16.64 -1.76 13.53
N CYS A 261 -17.02 -2.94 14.00
CA CYS A 261 -18.41 -3.22 14.35
C CYS A 261 -18.93 -2.28 15.43
N LEU A 262 -18.13 -2.00 16.47
CA LEU A 262 -18.48 -1.07 17.53
C LEU A 262 -18.51 0.40 17.04
N ILE A 263 -17.52 0.80 16.27
CA ILE A 263 -17.46 2.14 15.70
C ILE A 263 -18.64 2.39 14.74
N ASP A 264 -19.02 1.39 13.94
CA ASP A 264 -20.18 1.49 13.05
C ASP A 264 -21.50 1.66 13.82
N LYS A 265 -21.67 0.97 14.96
CA LYS A 265 -22.81 1.20 15.86
C LYS A 265 -22.85 2.63 16.41
N CYS A 266 -21.69 3.16 16.82
CA CYS A 266 -21.58 4.54 17.30
C CYS A 266 -21.97 5.55 16.21
N LEU A 267 -21.45 5.36 14.98
CA LEU A 267 -21.71 6.24 13.84
C LEU A 267 -23.17 6.17 13.37
N ALA A 268 -23.82 5.00 13.49
CA ALA A 268 -25.23 4.81 13.16
C ALA A 268 -26.19 5.34 14.26
N GLY A 269 -25.67 5.65 15.46
CA GLY A 269 -26.49 6.01 16.61
C GLY A 269 -27.17 4.81 17.30
N ASP A 270 -26.74 3.59 17.01
CA ASP A 270 -27.32 2.33 17.51
C ASP A 270 -26.65 1.85 18.80
N MET A 271 -25.68 2.61 19.33
CA MET A 271 -24.97 2.30 20.56
C MET A 271 -25.89 2.39 21.78
N LYS A 272 -25.88 1.34 22.60
CA LYS A 272 -26.65 1.32 23.85
C LYS A 272 -25.82 1.90 25.01
N TRP A 273 -26.01 3.16 25.30
CA TRP A 273 -25.24 3.89 26.30
C TRP A 273 -25.49 3.42 27.75
N ASP A 274 -26.60 2.73 28.02
CA ASP A 274 -26.94 2.15 29.30
C ASP A 274 -26.45 0.70 29.47
N ASP A 275 -25.87 0.09 28.43
CA ASP A 275 -25.33 -1.25 28.45
C ASP A 275 -23.85 -1.21 28.88
N GLU A 276 -23.57 -1.72 30.10
CA GLU A 276 -22.23 -1.72 30.67
C GLU A 276 -21.23 -2.52 29.87
N ASP A 277 -21.67 -3.60 29.21
CA ASP A 277 -20.79 -4.45 28.37
C ASP A 277 -20.39 -3.75 27.08
N GLU A 278 -21.34 -3.14 26.36
CA GLU A 278 -21.04 -2.36 25.15
C GLU A 278 -20.15 -1.15 25.46
N MET A 279 -20.41 -0.46 26.58
CA MET A 279 -19.56 0.65 27.03
C MET A 279 -18.16 0.21 27.40
N SER A 280 -18.02 -0.90 28.10
CA SER A 280 -16.69 -1.44 28.45
C SER A 280 -15.88 -1.80 27.24
N GLN A 281 -16.49 -2.44 26.24
CA GLN A 281 -15.83 -2.78 24.95
C GLN A 281 -15.41 -1.51 24.21
N LEU A 282 -16.26 -0.49 24.13
CA LEU A 282 -15.94 0.78 23.47
C LEU A 282 -14.76 1.49 24.15
N LEU A 283 -14.76 1.52 25.49
CA LEU A 283 -13.67 2.13 26.26
C LEU A 283 -12.37 1.35 26.10
N GLU A 284 -12.42 0.02 25.92
CA GLU A 284 -11.24 -0.79 25.62
C GLU A 284 -10.69 -0.46 24.23
N VAL A 285 -11.55 -0.35 23.21
CA VAL A 285 -11.14 0.11 21.87
C VAL A 285 -10.46 1.47 21.96
N PHE A 286 -11.06 2.44 22.64
CA PHE A 286 -10.46 3.78 22.74
C PHE A 286 -9.14 3.80 23.51
N ARG A 287 -8.99 2.93 24.50
CA ARG A 287 -7.74 2.74 25.26
C ARG A 287 -6.61 2.23 24.35
N ASN A 288 -6.91 1.36 23.38
CA ASN A 288 -5.93 0.89 22.39
C ASN A 288 -5.36 2.05 21.55
N TYR A 289 -6.15 3.11 21.38
CA TYR A 289 -5.72 4.34 20.68
C TYR A 289 -5.32 5.48 21.63
N ASP A 290 -4.95 5.18 22.88
CA ASP A 290 -4.55 6.17 23.90
C ASP A 290 -5.59 7.29 24.12
N CYS A 291 -6.86 7.04 23.86
CA CYS A 291 -7.93 7.97 24.13
C CYS A 291 -8.44 7.80 25.57
N ARG A 292 -8.44 8.90 26.34
CA ARG A 292 -8.89 8.94 27.74
C ARG A 292 -10.10 9.85 27.95
N ILE A 293 -10.73 10.26 26.85
CA ILE A 293 -11.89 11.14 26.90
C ILE A 293 -13.09 10.32 27.33
N MET A 294 -13.88 10.88 28.26
CA MET A 294 -15.18 10.31 28.61
C MET A 294 -16.14 10.50 27.44
N VAL A 295 -16.62 9.39 26.89
CA VAL A 295 -17.48 9.38 25.70
C VAL A 295 -18.96 9.26 26.11
N ASN A 296 -19.81 9.91 25.33
CA ASN A 296 -21.27 9.87 25.43
C ASN A 296 -21.89 10.05 24.03
N SER A 297 -23.22 9.99 23.95
CA SER A 297 -23.97 10.15 22.70
C SER A 297 -23.74 11.47 21.97
N GLU A 298 -23.30 12.51 22.66
CA GLU A 298 -23.15 13.86 22.11
C GLU A 298 -21.76 14.07 21.51
N ASN A 299 -20.69 13.45 22.08
CA ASN A 299 -19.31 13.70 21.70
C ASN A 299 -18.65 12.55 20.93
N ILE A 300 -19.30 11.39 20.84
CA ILE A 300 -18.70 10.16 20.28
C ILE A 300 -18.16 10.34 18.85
N ILE A 301 -18.90 11.02 17.98
CA ILE A 301 -18.49 11.24 16.59
C ILE A 301 -17.20 12.08 16.54
N GLN A 302 -17.17 13.17 17.32
CA GLN A 302 -15.97 14.02 17.40
C GLN A 302 -14.77 13.24 17.95
N VAL A 303 -14.96 12.41 18.98
CA VAL A 303 -13.87 11.61 19.55
C VAL A 303 -13.34 10.59 18.54
N ILE A 304 -14.22 9.95 17.76
CA ILE A 304 -13.79 9.04 16.68
C ILE A 304 -12.98 9.80 15.63
N GLU A 305 -13.39 10.99 15.23
CA GLU A 305 -12.66 11.82 14.27
C GLU A 305 -11.29 12.25 14.79
N GLU A 306 -11.21 12.63 16.08
CA GLU A 306 -9.94 12.99 16.73
C GLU A 306 -8.97 11.80 16.80
N ILE A 307 -9.46 10.59 17.11
CA ILE A 307 -8.67 9.37 17.08
C ILE A 307 -8.20 9.07 15.66
N ALA A 308 -9.12 9.13 14.70
CA ALA A 308 -8.81 8.90 13.28
C ALA A 308 -7.72 9.86 12.77
N HIS A 309 -7.86 11.14 13.08
CA HIS A 309 -6.88 12.16 12.74
C HIS A 309 -5.52 11.88 13.36
N LYS A 310 -5.49 11.53 14.65
CA LYS A 310 -4.26 11.19 15.36
C LYS A 310 -3.56 9.98 14.73
N GLU A 311 -4.31 8.89 14.49
CA GLU A 311 -3.73 7.64 14.00
C GLU A 311 -3.30 7.74 12.53
N LEU A 312 -4.13 8.35 11.68
CA LEU A 312 -3.90 8.36 10.24
C LEU A 312 -2.97 9.48 9.76
N LEU A 313 -2.89 10.60 10.48
CA LEU A 313 -2.14 11.77 10.04
C LEU A 313 -1.05 12.20 11.02
N GLN A 314 -1.35 12.37 12.32
CA GLN A 314 -0.38 12.90 13.27
C GLN A 314 0.74 11.90 13.59
N LYS A 315 0.42 10.64 13.88
CA LYS A 315 1.45 9.63 14.16
C LYS A 315 2.42 9.42 12.99
N PRO A 316 1.98 9.33 11.71
CA PRO A 316 2.88 9.19 10.58
C PRO A 316 3.49 10.51 10.06
N GLN A 317 3.25 11.67 10.69
CA GLN A 317 3.64 13.00 10.19
C GLN A 317 5.13 13.09 9.84
N TYR A 318 6.01 12.55 10.68
CA TYR A 318 7.45 12.54 10.40
C TYR A 318 7.78 11.87 9.07
N ILE A 319 7.08 10.77 8.75
CA ILE A 319 7.29 10.01 7.51
C ILE A 319 6.66 10.77 6.34
N ALA A 320 5.50 11.39 6.56
CA ALA A 320 4.88 12.27 5.58
C ALA A 320 5.83 13.40 5.16
N ASP A 321 6.50 14.04 6.11
CA ASP A 321 7.50 15.08 5.84
C ASP A 321 8.73 14.56 5.06
N CYS A 322 9.11 13.28 5.26
CA CYS A 322 10.16 12.64 4.48
C CYS A 322 9.75 12.39 3.02
N TRP A 323 8.46 12.15 2.78
CA TRP A 323 7.94 11.74 1.46
C TRP A 323 7.41 12.89 0.60
N LYS A 324 6.95 13.97 1.22
CA LYS A 324 6.20 15.07 0.60
C LYS A 324 6.81 15.56 -0.73
N ASP A 325 8.09 15.90 -0.73
CA ASP A 325 8.75 16.44 -1.93
C ASP A 325 8.85 15.42 -3.06
N ILE A 326 9.05 14.14 -2.71
CA ILE A 326 9.22 13.05 -3.67
C ILE A 326 7.87 12.69 -4.28
N VAL A 327 6.86 12.51 -3.42
CA VAL A 327 5.50 12.08 -3.81
C VAL A 327 4.79 13.18 -4.60
N SER A 328 5.15 14.46 -4.40
CA SER A 328 4.62 15.59 -5.18
C SER A 328 4.81 15.43 -6.70
N THR A 329 5.80 14.66 -7.13
CA THR A 329 6.02 14.33 -8.56
C THR A 329 4.87 13.53 -9.17
N LEU A 330 4.02 12.91 -8.37
CA LEU A 330 2.84 12.17 -8.80
C LEU A 330 1.57 13.03 -8.91
N LEU A 331 1.59 14.27 -8.42
CA LEU A 331 0.43 15.18 -8.46
C LEU A 331 -0.25 15.29 -9.84
N PRO A 332 0.48 15.35 -10.97
CA PRO A 332 -0.16 15.40 -12.28
C PRO A 332 -1.04 14.17 -12.59
N SER A 333 -0.76 13.03 -11.96
CA SER A 333 -1.54 11.79 -12.11
C SER A 333 -2.76 11.71 -11.19
N PHE A 334 -2.80 12.56 -10.15
CA PHE A 334 -3.82 12.56 -9.12
C PHE A 334 -4.32 13.99 -8.89
N PRO A 335 -5.24 14.49 -9.73
CA PRO A 335 -5.75 15.86 -9.62
C PRO A 335 -6.63 16.07 -8.38
N ASP A 336 -7.28 15.00 -7.87
CA ASP A 336 -8.20 15.05 -6.74
C ASP A 336 -8.28 13.70 -6.01
N PHE A 337 -9.02 13.67 -4.89
CA PHE A 337 -9.22 12.46 -4.10
C PHE A 337 -9.97 11.36 -4.87
N ALA A 338 -10.91 11.73 -5.74
CA ALA A 338 -11.65 10.76 -6.56
C ALA A 338 -10.71 10.02 -7.52
N ALA A 339 -9.66 10.68 -8.03
CA ALA A 339 -8.64 10.05 -8.86
C ALA A 339 -7.83 8.99 -8.08
N ILE A 340 -7.51 9.24 -6.79
CA ILE A 340 -6.89 8.24 -5.91
C ILE A 340 -7.82 7.04 -5.76
N SER A 341 -9.06 7.26 -5.32
CA SER A 341 -10.04 6.19 -5.06
C SER A 341 -10.29 5.35 -6.32
N LYS A 342 -10.48 6.01 -7.46
CA LYS A 342 -10.64 5.33 -8.75
C LYS A 342 -9.41 4.48 -9.12
N ARG A 343 -8.20 4.99 -8.83
CA ARG A 343 -6.97 4.23 -9.09
C ARG A 343 -6.89 2.98 -8.22
N TYR A 344 -7.22 3.09 -6.94
CA TYR A 344 -7.28 1.93 -6.03
C TYR A 344 -8.29 0.89 -6.51
N GLU A 345 -9.51 1.33 -6.86
CA GLU A 345 -10.52 0.44 -7.44
C GLU A 345 -10.02 -0.28 -8.68
N LEU A 346 -9.35 0.41 -9.60
CA LEU A 346 -8.82 -0.20 -10.83
C LEU A 346 -7.75 -1.25 -10.54
N LEU A 347 -6.92 -1.04 -9.53
CA LEU A 347 -5.81 -1.93 -9.18
C LEU A 347 -6.25 -3.19 -8.43
N ILE A 348 -7.34 -3.13 -7.66
CA ILE A 348 -7.84 -4.28 -6.90
C ILE A 348 -8.47 -5.31 -7.85
N PRO A 349 -8.00 -6.58 -7.84
CA PRO A 349 -8.55 -7.63 -8.68
C PRO A 349 -10.01 -7.94 -8.37
N SER A 350 -10.80 -8.13 -9.41
CA SER A 350 -12.13 -8.73 -9.30
C SER A 350 -12.35 -9.74 -10.43
N THR A 351 -13.22 -10.72 -10.22
CA THR A 351 -13.54 -11.74 -11.23
C THR A 351 -13.98 -11.11 -12.54
N SER A 352 -14.82 -10.07 -12.50
CA SER A 352 -15.31 -9.38 -13.69
C SER A 352 -14.18 -8.67 -14.45
N LYS A 353 -13.28 -7.98 -13.74
CA LYS A 353 -12.13 -7.30 -14.36
C LYS A 353 -11.17 -8.29 -15.01
N ILE A 354 -10.85 -9.40 -14.32
CA ILE A 354 -9.96 -10.42 -14.87
C ILE A 354 -10.57 -11.03 -16.14
N LEU A 355 -11.86 -11.36 -16.11
CA LEU A 355 -12.54 -11.91 -17.28
C LEU A 355 -12.62 -10.92 -18.45
N SER A 356 -12.78 -9.61 -18.19
CA SER A 356 -12.80 -8.59 -19.24
C SER A 356 -11.44 -8.34 -19.89
N CYS A 357 -10.33 -8.66 -19.18
CA CYS A 357 -8.98 -8.56 -19.71
C CYS A 357 -8.52 -9.81 -20.49
N LEU A 358 -9.36 -10.89 -20.51
CA LEU A 358 -9.03 -12.09 -21.27
C LEU A 358 -9.36 -11.91 -22.75
N GLU A 359 -8.35 -11.60 -23.54
CA GLU A 359 -8.42 -11.59 -25.00
C GLU A 359 -7.87 -12.92 -25.53
N ALA A 360 -8.71 -13.69 -26.23
CA ALA A 360 -8.29 -14.94 -26.85
C ALA A 360 -9.08 -15.18 -28.16
N ASN A 361 -8.36 -15.58 -29.18
CA ASN A 361 -8.91 -16.00 -30.47
C ASN A 361 -8.62 -17.50 -30.65
N PRO A 362 -9.43 -18.40 -30.05
CA PRO A 362 -9.18 -19.83 -30.15
C PRO A 362 -9.44 -20.35 -31.58
N GLU A 363 -8.44 -21.00 -32.18
CA GLU A 363 -8.50 -21.55 -33.54
C GLU A 363 -9.01 -22.99 -33.55
N SER A 364 -8.74 -23.76 -32.49
CA SER A 364 -9.13 -25.17 -32.34
C SER A 364 -10.23 -25.38 -31.30
N ASP A 365 -10.90 -26.52 -31.35
CA ASP A 365 -11.90 -26.93 -30.35
C ASP A 365 -11.26 -27.09 -28.96
N GLY A 366 -10.05 -27.67 -28.90
CA GLY A 366 -9.29 -27.79 -27.66
C GLY A 366 -8.97 -26.46 -27.01
N GLU A 367 -8.60 -25.44 -27.79
CA GLU A 367 -8.38 -24.09 -27.27
C GLU A 367 -9.67 -23.42 -26.78
N ARG A 368 -10.78 -23.67 -27.49
CA ARG A 368 -12.11 -23.20 -27.06
C ARG A 368 -12.51 -23.81 -25.70
N ASP A 369 -12.28 -25.11 -25.52
CA ASP A 369 -12.55 -25.79 -24.27
C ASP A 369 -11.59 -25.33 -23.17
N GLY A 370 -10.29 -25.20 -23.44
CA GLY A 370 -9.33 -24.62 -22.52
C GLY A 370 -9.73 -23.23 -22.04
N LEU A 371 -10.20 -22.36 -22.93
CA LEU A 371 -10.70 -21.03 -22.57
C LEU A 371 -11.95 -21.10 -21.67
N LYS A 372 -12.87 -22.05 -21.95
CA LYS A 372 -14.05 -22.27 -21.08
C LYS A 372 -13.64 -22.72 -19.67
N PHE A 373 -12.68 -23.66 -19.57
CA PHE A 373 -12.13 -24.10 -18.28
C PHE A 373 -11.46 -22.95 -17.53
N LEU A 374 -10.60 -22.16 -18.18
CA LEU A 374 -9.97 -21.00 -17.56
C LEU A 374 -11.02 -20.00 -17.02
N LYS A 375 -12.04 -19.68 -17.83
CA LYS A 375 -13.12 -18.77 -17.38
C LYS A 375 -13.90 -19.35 -16.21
N ARG A 376 -14.15 -20.69 -16.18
CA ARG A 376 -14.80 -21.37 -15.06
C ARG A 376 -13.93 -21.31 -13.81
N TYR A 377 -12.65 -21.62 -13.94
CA TYR A 377 -11.68 -21.53 -12.85
C TYR A 377 -11.64 -20.14 -12.23
N ILE A 378 -11.53 -19.09 -13.04
CA ILE A 378 -11.53 -17.70 -12.54
C ILE A 378 -12.84 -17.36 -11.82
N LYS A 379 -13.99 -17.82 -12.30
CA LYS A 379 -15.27 -17.65 -11.63
C LYS A 379 -15.36 -18.39 -10.29
N GLY A 380 -14.61 -19.47 -10.13
CA GLY A 380 -14.50 -20.23 -8.88
C GLY A 380 -13.55 -19.62 -7.85
N LEU A 381 -12.80 -18.56 -8.20
CA LEU A 381 -11.96 -17.82 -7.25
C LEU A 381 -12.86 -16.90 -6.41
N ASP A 382 -13.35 -17.41 -5.31
CA ASP A 382 -14.39 -16.81 -4.45
C ASP A 382 -13.84 -15.79 -3.43
N THR A 383 -12.51 -15.72 -3.24
CA THR A 383 -11.89 -14.81 -2.28
C THR A 383 -10.93 -13.82 -2.94
N PRO A 384 -10.82 -12.59 -2.40
CA PRO A 384 -9.84 -11.61 -2.90
C PRO A 384 -8.41 -12.15 -2.92
N GLN A 385 -8.04 -12.97 -1.92
CA GLN A 385 -6.72 -13.57 -1.80
C GLN A 385 -6.43 -14.56 -2.94
N LYS A 386 -7.43 -15.38 -3.34
CA LYS A 386 -7.28 -16.30 -4.48
C LYS A 386 -7.15 -15.52 -5.79
N LEU A 387 -7.94 -14.47 -5.97
CA LEU A 387 -7.83 -13.58 -7.14
C LEU A 387 -6.47 -12.90 -7.22
N SER A 388 -5.98 -12.33 -6.13
CA SER A 388 -4.65 -11.72 -6.07
C SER A 388 -3.52 -12.71 -6.38
N LYS A 389 -3.58 -13.94 -5.82
CA LYS A 389 -2.62 -15.01 -6.15
C LYS A 389 -2.64 -15.39 -7.63
N PHE A 390 -3.84 -15.51 -8.22
CA PHE A 390 -3.98 -15.78 -9.64
C PHE A 390 -3.40 -14.67 -10.50
N VAL A 391 -3.74 -13.40 -10.20
CA VAL A 391 -3.19 -12.24 -10.93
C VAL A 391 -1.67 -12.17 -10.79
N ARG A 392 -1.12 -12.45 -9.61
CA ARG A 392 0.33 -12.50 -9.39
C ARG A 392 1.00 -13.58 -10.25
N PHE A 393 0.40 -14.76 -10.33
CA PHE A 393 0.92 -15.86 -11.16
C PHE A 393 1.03 -15.45 -12.63
N ILE A 394 0.05 -14.74 -13.18
CA ILE A 394 0.02 -14.38 -14.61
C ILE A 394 0.76 -13.08 -14.95
N SER A 395 0.89 -12.13 -14.00
CA SER A 395 1.40 -10.78 -14.27
C SER A 395 2.63 -10.38 -13.46
N GLY A 396 3.02 -11.17 -12.46
CA GLY A 396 4.08 -10.85 -11.49
C GLY A 396 3.63 -9.90 -10.37
N SER A 397 2.36 -9.47 -10.35
CA SER A 397 1.84 -8.56 -9.31
C SER A 397 0.49 -9.04 -8.80
N GLU A 398 0.21 -8.81 -7.51
CA GLU A 398 -1.10 -9.05 -6.90
C GLU A 398 -2.18 -8.07 -7.39
N LEU A 399 -1.78 -7.02 -8.10
CA LEU A 399 -2.62 -5.92 -8.56
C LEU A 399 -2.88 -6.01 -10.06
N MET A 400 -4.03 -5.51 -10.50
CA MET A 400 -4.39 -5.35 -11.91
C MET A 400 -3.61 -4.17 -12.52
N LEU A 401 -2.35 -4.41 -12.90
CA LEU A 401 -1.51 -3.42 -13.56
C LEU A 401 -1.84 -3.41 -15.05
N LEU A 402 -2.73 -2.52 -15.45
CA LEU A 402 -3.11 -2.33 -16.84
C LEU A 402 -1.87 -1.86 -17.63
N THR A 403 -1.46 -2.63 -18.61
CA THR A 403 -0.56 -2.13 -19.65
C THR A 403 -1.37 -1.12 -20.45
N GLN A 404 -0.99 0.15 -20.40
CA GLN A 404 -1.50 1.09 -21.40
C GLN A 404 -1.07 0.54 -22.76
N SER A 405 -2.04 0.06 -23.55
CA SER A 405 -1.84 -0.15 -24.98
C SER A 405 -1.48 1.20 -25.58
N LYS A 406 -0.24 1.35 -26.02
CA LYS A 406 0.21 2.49 -26.81
C LYS A 406 -0.46 2.48 -28.16
#